data_4e3c671faa0c990158ea2bb48525b271
#
_entry.id   4e3c671faa0c990158ea2bb48525b271
#
_cell.length_a   1.000
_cell.length_b   1.000
_cell.length_c   1.000
_cell.angle_alpha   90.00
_cell.angle_beta   90.00
_cell.angle_gamma   90.00
#
_symmetry.space_group_name_H-M   'P 1'
#
loop_
_entity.id
_entity.type
_entity.pdbx_description
1 polymer ?
#
loop_
_entity_poly.entity_id
_entity_poly.type
_entity_poly.pdbx_seq_one_letter_code
_entity_poly.pdbx_strand_id
1 'polypeptide(L)'
;TALQMAKAMIEDKDVVPSRAYRPTVVLVSDGGPNDAWEKPLDAFIGDGRSAKCDRMAMAIGADADEAVLAKFIQGTPNHLFYAENSKQLRDFFKFVTMSVTIRTKSQTPNIVPEASAIDVQPATIDARKEKPQSSSAEDGEYW
;
A
#
# COMPACT_ATOMS: atom_id res chain seq x y z
N THR A 1 -10.89 -10.40 -10.94
CA THR A 1 -10.88 -9.44 -9.83
C THR A 1 -9.88 -8.32 -10.06
N ALA A 2 -10.07 -7.18 -9.39
CA ALA A 2 -9.16 -6.03 -9.48
C ALA A 2 -7.72 -6.40 -9.08
N LEU A 3 -7.57 -7.21 -8.04
CA LEU A 3 -6.26 -7.67 -7.58
C LEU A 3 -5.52 -8.52 -8.61
N GLN A 4 -6.23 -9.38 -9.34
CA GLN A 4 -5.64 -10.17 -10.41
C GLN A 4 -5.16 -9.28 -11.57
N MET A 5 -5.93 -8.28 -11.94
CA MET A 5 -5.56 -7.32 -12.98
C MET A 5 -4.35 -6.48 -12.57
N ALA A 6 -4.35 -5.97 -11.36
CA ALA A 6 -3.24 -5.21 -10.82
C ALA A 6 -1.95 -6.05 -10.75
N LYS A 7 -2.06 -7.30 -10.29
CA LYS A 7 -0.93 -8.22 -10.26
C LYS A 7 -0.38 -8.46 -11.67
N ALA A 8 -1.23 -8.73 -12.65
CA ALA A 8 -0.80 -8.95 -14.03
C ALA A 8 -0.03 -7.75 -14.59
N MET A 9 -0.47 -6.54 -14.32
CA MET A 9 0.23 -5.32 -14.73
C MET A 9 1.62 -5.19 -14.08
N ILE A 10 1.72 -5.50 -12.79
CA ILE A 10 2.98 -5.39 -12.03
C ILE A 10 3.99 -6.45 -12.48
N GLU A 11 3.53 -7.65 -12.78
CA GLU A 11 4.40 -8.75 -13.24
C GLU A 11 4.89 -8.55 -14.69
N ASP A 12 4.20 -7.75 -15.47
CA ASP A 12 4.57 -7.44 -16.84
C ASP A 12 5.71 -6.41 -16.88
N LYS A 13 6.89 -6.87 -17.29
CA LYS A 13 8.10 -6.02 -17.35
C LYS A 13 8.06 -4.98 -18.46
N ASP A 14 7.18 -5.12 -19.43
CA ASP A 14 6.96 -4.11 -20.47
C ASP A 14 6.11 -2.95 -19.93
N VAL A 15 5.22 -3.23 -18.99
CA VAL A 15 4.41 -2.22 -18.31
C VAL A 15 5.18 -1.59 -17.14
N VAL A 16 5.81 -2.43 -16.32
CA VAL A 16 6.59 -2.00 -15.15
C VAL A 16 8.01 -2.57 -15.27
N PRO A 17 8.97 -1.82 -15.82
CA PRO A 17 10.35 -2.29 -15.98
C PRO A 17 11.00 -2.68 -14.65
N SER A 18 11.91 -3.66 -14.70
CA SER A 18 12.59 -4.18 -13.50
C SER A 18 13.40 -3.13 -12.75
N ARG A 19 13.88 -2.09 -13.45
CA ARG A 19 14.67 -1.00 -12.87
C ARG A 19 13.85 0.24 -12.53
N ALA A 20 12.53 0.18 -12.72
CA ALA A 20 11.64 1.25 -12.29
C ALA A 20 11.60 1.35 -10.75
N TYR A 21 11.12 2.47 -10.25
CA TYR A 21 10.80 2.58 -8.84
C TYR A 21 9.71 1.56 -8.47
N ARG A 22 9.83 1.02 -7.26
CA ARG A 22 8.83 0.09 -6.73
C ARG A 22 7.46 0.75 -6.71
N PRO A 23 6.43 0.15 -7.33
CA PRO A 23 5.09 0.71 -7.31
C PRO A 23 4.51 0.78 -5.90
N THR A 24 3.71 1.80 -5.67
CA THR A 24 2.82 1.87 -4.52
C THR A 24 1.41 1.50 -4.95
N VAL A 25 0.86 0.48 -4.33
CA VAL A 25 -0.50 0.01 -4.61
C VAL A 25 -1.41 0.39 -3.45
N VAL A 26 -2.47 1.10 -3.76
CA VAL A 26 -3.42 1.58 -2.74
C VAL A 26 -4.75 0.85 -2.93
N LEU A 27 -5.18 0.15 -1.90
CA LEU A 27 -6.49 -0.51 -1.86
C LEU A 27 -7.43 0.35 -1.01
N VAL A 28 -8.49 0.83 -1.63
CA VAL A 28 -9.54 1.62 -0.96
C VAL A 28 -10.84 0.84 -1.02
N SER A 29 -11.49 0.66 0.11
CA SER A 29 -12.75 -0.07 0.16
C SER A 29 -13.73 0.55 1.15
N ASP A 30 -15.01 0.58 0.76
CA ASP A 30 -16.13 1.04 1.56
C ASP A 30 -17.04 -0.10 2.04
N GLY A 31 -16.70 -1.33 1.71
CA GLY A 31 -17.49 -2.51 2.07
C GLY A 31 -16.67 -3.78 2.04
N GLY A 32 -17.34 -4.92 2.05
CA GLY A 32 -16.72 -6.22 1.86
C GLY A 32 -16.61 -6.60 0.38
N PRO A 33 -15.69 -7.49 0.02
CA PRO A 33 -15.60 -7.98 -1.35
C PRO A 33 -16.81 -8.86 -1.71
N ASN A 34 -17.24 -8.73 -2.97
CA ASN A 34 -18.38 -9.47 -3.51
C ASN A 34 -17.97 -10.76 -4.24
N ASP A 35 -16.69 -11.02 -4.35
CA ASP A 35 -16.15 -12.16 -5.08
C ASP A 35 -15.17 -12.96 -4.22
N ALA A 36 -14.66 -14.07 -4.76
CA ALA A 36 -13.65 -14.90 -4.09
C ALA A 36 -12.30 -14.11 -4.06
N TRP A 37 -12.04 -13.46 -2.97
CA TRP A 37 -10.90 -12.54 -2.79
C TRP A 37 -9.67 -13.21 -2.16
N GLU A 38 -9.84 -14.30 -1.44
CA GLU A 38 -8.77 -14.91 -0.62
C GLU A 38 -7.57 -15.33 -1.47
N LYS A 39 -7.81 -16.13 -2.51
CA LYS A 39 -6.72 -16.62 -3.39
C LYS A 39 -6.04 -15.50 -4.16
N PRO A 40 -6.76 -14.56 -4.81
CA PRO A 40 -6.13 -13.41 -5.44
C PRO A 40 -5.32 -12.54 -4.48
N LEU A 41 -5.80 -12.34 -3.26
CA LEU A 41 -5.09 -11.58 -2.25
C LEU A 41 -3.83 -12.30 -1.79
N ASP A 42 -3.92 -13.59 -1.47
CA ASP A 42 -2.77 -14.40 -1.07
C ASP A 42 -1.69 -14.41 -2.15
N ALA A 43 -2.08 -14.55 -3.41
CA ALA A 43 -1.16 -14.50 -4.54
C ALA A 43 -0.51 -13.11 -4.69
N PHE A 44 -1.28 -12.04 -4.47
CA PHE A 44 -0.77 -10.67 -4.59
C PHE A 44 0.30 -10.36 -3.54
N ILE A 45 0.03 -10.71 -2.28
CA ILE A 45 0.92 -10.36 -1.16
C ILE A 45 2.05 -11.37 -0.95
N GLY A 46 1.93 -12.60 -1.44
CA GLY A 46 2.85 -13.69 -1.14
C GLY A 46 3.76 -14.12 -2.29
N ASP A 47 3.52 -13.68 -3.51
CA ASP A 47 4.20 -14.20 -4.68
C ASP A 47 4.56 -13.12 -5.71
N GLY A 48 5.72 -13.29 -6.34
CA GLY A 48 6.18 -12.47 -7.45
C GLY A 48 6.52 -11.03 -7.09
N ARG A 49 6.48 -10.18 -8.10
CA ARG A 49 6.82 -8.76 -7.97
C ARG A 49 5.78 -7.98 -7.17
N SER A 50 4.52 -8.37 -7.24
CA SER A 50 3.46 -7.72 -6.47
C SER A 50 3.68 -7.82 -4.95
N ALA A 51 4.26 -8.92 -4.48
CA ALA A 51 4.60 -9.10 -3.06
C ALA A 51 5.65 -8.09 -2.57
N LYS A 52 6.47 -7.58 -3.47
CA LYS A 52 7.54 -6.61 -3.17
C LYS A 52 7.08 -5.16 -3.28
N CYS A 53 5.88 -4.91 -3.80
CA CYS A 53 5.35 -3.56 -3.91
C CYS A 53 5.10 -2.95 -2.53
N ASP A 54 5.19 -1.62 -2.46
CA ASP A 54 4.64 -0.91 -1.34
C ASP A 54 3.11 -0.96 -1.40
N ARG A 55 2.47 -1.27 -0.28
CA ARG A 55 1.01 -1.43 -0.21
C ARG A 55 0.45 -0.57 0.89
N MET A 56 -0.59 0.18 0.54
CA MET A 56 -1.35 1.00 1.46
C MET A 56 -2.83 0.64 1.36
N ALA A 57 -3.56 0.82 2.43
CA ALA A 57 -4.99 0.54 2.45
C ALA A 57 -5.76 1.59 3.25
N MET A 58 -6.98 1.87 2.78
CA MET A 58 -7.90 2.78 3.45
C MET A 58 -9.29 2.18 3.51
N ALA A 59 -9.86 2.18 4.71
CA ALA A 59 -11.25 1.86 4.96
C ALA A 59 -12.09 3.13 4.92
N ILE A 60 -13.16 3.12 4.14
CA ILE A 60 -14.13 4.22 4.05
C ILE A 60 -15.42 3.81 4.76
N GLY A 61 -15.79 4.57 5.79
CA GLY A 61 -17.00 4.30 6.56
C GLY A 61 -16.91 3.08 7.46
N ALA A 62 -18.04 2.77 8.09
CA ALA A 62 -18.12 1.71 9.09
C ALA A 62 -18.24 0.28 8.52
N ASP A 63 -18.62 0.18 7.24
CA ASP A 63 -18.93 -1.12 6.61
C ASP A 63 -17.74 -1.75 5.89
N ALA A 64 -16.59 -1.09 5.88
CA ALA A 64 -15.38 -1.62 5.26
C ALA A 64 -14.90 -2.88 5.97
N ASP A 65 -14.48 -3.87 5.20
CA ASP A 65 -13.89 -5.11 5.73
C ASP A 65 -12.43 -4.86 6.10
N GLU A 66 -12.19 -4.51 7.35
CA GLU A 66 -10.86 -4.18 7.86
C GLU A 66 -9.90 -5.39 7.83
N ALA A 67 -10.43 -6.60 7.96
CA ALA A 67 -9.61 -7.81 7.93
C ALA A 67 -8.95 -8.01 6.56
N VAL A 68 -9.69 -7.78 5.48
CA VAL A 68 -9.16 -7.85 4.11
C VAL A 68 -8.11 -6.77 3.89
N LEU A 69 -8.39 -5.55 4.31
CA LEU A 69 -7.50 -4.42 4.15
C LEU A 69 -6.21 -4.59 4.97
N ALA A 70 -6.32 -5.06 6.21
CA ALA A 70 -5.17 -5.35 7.06
C ALA A 70 -4.29 -6.45 6.46
N LYS A 71 -4.89 -7.48 5.89
CA LYS A 71 -4.17 -8.56 5.21
C LYS A 71 -3.42 -8.04 3.97
N PHE A 72 -4.03 -7.11 3.23
CA PHE A 72 -3.40 -6.51 2.05
C PHE A 72 -2.10 -5.77 2.38
N ILE A 73 -2.03 -5.09 3.51
CA ILE A 73 -0.83 -4.36 3.94
C ILE A 73 0.11 -5.18 4.81
N GLN A 74 -0.21 -6.42 5.10
CA GLN A 74 0.62 -7.31 5.91
C GLN A 74 2.01 -7.47 5.29
N GLY A 75 3.05 -7.36 6.12
CA GLY A 75 4.44 -7.42 5.67
C GLY A 75 5.00 -6.08 5.17
N THR A 76 4.21 -5.01 5.21
CA THR A 76 4.65 -3.64 4.95
C THR A 76 4.73 -2.84 6.24
N PRO A 77 5.48 -1.71 6.29
CA PRO A 77 5.51 -0.83 7.46
C PRO A 77 4.26 0.06 7.58
N ASN A 78 3.31 -0.06 6.66
CA ASN A 78 2.15 0.82 6.60
C ASN A 78 1.05 0.38 7.58
N HIS A 79 0.29 1.36 8.05
CA HIS A 79 -0.89 1.16 8.88
C HIS A 79 -2.16 1.28 8.03
N LEU A 80 -3.25 0.68 8.50
CA LEU A 80 -4.55 0.86 7.90
C LEU A 80 -5.06 2.28 8.19
N PHE A 81 -5.46 2.99 7.14
CA PHE A 81 -6.05 4.32 7.23
C PHE A 81 -7.57 4.25 7.19
N TYR A 82 -8.22 5.24 7.79
CA TYR A 82 -9.68 5.35 7.85
C TYR A 82 -10.12 6.71 7.35
N ALA A 83 -11.19 6.74 6.59
CA ALA A 83 -11.84 7.97 6.17
C ALA A 83 -13.36 7.87 6.41
N GLU A 84 -13.92 8.89 7.05
CA GLU A 84 -15.36 9.02 7.28
C GLU A 84 -15.99 10.11 6.39
N ASN A 85 -15.14 10.95 5.79
CA ASN A 85 -15.59 12.05 4.96
C ASN A 85 -14.59 12.35 3.82
N SER A 86 -15.01 13.21 2.90
CA SER A 86 -14.23 13.56 1.71
C SER A 86 -12.92 14.31 2.05
N LYS A 87 -12.88 15.05 3.14
CA LYS A 87 -11.66 15.75 3.58
C LYS A 87 -10.58 14.75 3.98
N GLN A 88 -10.93 13.75 4.79
CA GLN A 88 -10.01 12.70 5.23
C GLN A 88 -9.50 11.85 4.07
N LEU A 89 -10.37 11.53 3.11
CA LEU A 89 -9.98 10.82 1.89
C LEU A 89 -8.97 11.65 1.07
N ARG A 90 -9.19 12.94 0.95
CA ARG A 90 -8.29 13.86 0.26
C ARG A 90 -6.94 13.97 0.96
N ASP A 91 -6.93 14.06 2.27
CA ASP A 91 -5.70 14.11 3.08
C ASP A 91 -4.89 12.82 2.92
N PHE A 92 -5.56 11.67 2.86
CA PHE A 92 -4.91 10.39 2.59
C PHE A 92 -4.23 10.37 1.20
N PHE A 93 -4.91 10.77 0.14
CA PHE A 93 -4.32 10.81 -1.19
C PHE A 93 -3.17 11.82 -1.28
N LYS A 94 -3.26 12.92 -0.56
CA LYS A 94 -2.16 13.87 -0.43
C LYS A 94 -0.95 13.22 0.26
N PHE A 95 -1.17 12.46 1.33
CA PHE A 95 -0.14 11.69 2.01
C PHE A 95 0.53 10.69 1.04
N VAL A 96 -0.24 9.93 0.28
CA VAL A 96 0.28 8.97 -0.71
C VAL A 96 1.14 9.68 -1.75
N THR A 97 0.66 10.77 -2.31
CA THR A 97 1.38 11.55 -3.32
C THR A 97 2.70 12.10 -2.77
N MET A 98 2.71 12.65 -1.57
CA MET A 98 3.92 13.14 -0.93
C MET A 98 4.90 12.02 -0.62
N SER A 99 4.43 10.89 -0.16
CA SER A 99 5.23 9.70 0.11
C SER A 99 5.95 9.22 -1.16
N VAL A 100 5.24 9.08 -2.26
CA VAL A 100 5.83 8.69 -3.55
C VAL A 100 6.83 9.74 -4.04
N THR A 101 6.51 11.01 -3.94
CA THR A 101 7.38 12.11 -4.35
C THR A 101 8.70 12.11 -3.56
N ILE A 102 8.64 11.94 -2.25
CA ILE A 102 9.83 11.86 -1.38
C ILE A 102 10.68 10.66 -1.78
N ARG A 103 10.08 9.51 -2.00
CA ARG A 103 10.80 8.29 -2.38
C ARG A 103 11.51 8.43 -3.72
N THR A 104 10.87 9.01 -4.71
CA THR A 104 11.46 9.18 -6.05
C THR A 104 12.61 10.18 -6.08
N LYS A 105 12.68 11.08 -5.11
CA LYS A 105 13.76 12.05 -4.93
C LYS A 105 14.85 11.60 -3.96
N SER A 106 14.63 10.50 -3.27
CA SER A 106 15.54 9.94 -2.27
C SER A 106 16.66 9.12 -2.91
N GLN A 107 17.80 9.00 -2.21
CA GLN A 107 18.85 8.03 -2.55
C GLN A 107 18.42 6.58 -2.27
N THR A 108 17.36 6.39 -1.51
CA THR A 108 16.76 5.10 -1.18
C THR A 108 15.28 5.09 -1.54
N PRO A 109 14.92 5.10 -2.85
CA PRO A 109 13.56 5.35 -3.29
C PRO A 109 12.55 4.26 -2.89
N ASN A 110 13.01 3.07 -2.52
CA ASN A 110 12.15 1.97 -2.11
C ASN A 110 11.92 1.89 -0.60
N ILE A 111 12.38 2.87 0.16
CA ILE A 111 12.05 3.02 1.58
C ILE A 111 10.87 3.98 1.71
N VAL A 112 9.80 3.49 2.33
CA VAL A 112 8.59 4.30 2.57
C VAL A 112 8.84 5.21 3.76
N PRO A 113 8.67 6.55 3.62
CA PRO A 113 8.76 7.45 4.76
C PRO A 113 7.62 7.17 5.73
N GLU A 114 7.90 7.35 7.03
CA GLU A 114 6.86 7.27 8.04
C GLU A 114 5.86 8.44 7.88
N ALA A 115 4.59 8.20 8.22
CA ALA A 115 3.56 9.21 8.15
C ALA A 115 3.88 10.45 8.99
N SER A 116 4.61 10.31 10.09
CA SER A 116 5.06 11.40 10.95
C SER A 116 6.12 12.31 10.31
N ALA A 117 6.81 11.84 9.28
CA ALA A 117 7.80 12.63 8.53
C ALA A 117 7.15 13.57 7.50
N ILE A 118 5.86 13.45 7.29
CA ILE A 118 5.07 14.23 6.34
C ILE A 118 4.01 14.98 7.14
N ASP A 119 3.82 16.26 6.86
CA ASP A 119 2.85 17.12 7.56
C ASP A 119 1.41 16.82 7.08
N VAL A 120 1.02 15.56 7.14
CA VAL A 120 -0.34 15.08 6.88
C VAL A 120 -0.69 14.02 7.91
N GLN A 121 -1.73 14.29 8.69
CA GLN A 121 -2.20 13.34 9.67
C GLN A 121 -3.22 12.40 9.03
N PRO A 122 -3.08 11.08 9.22
CA PRO A 122 -4.12 10.14 8.83
C PRO A 122 -5.39 10.41 9.65
N ALA A 123 -6.53 10.11 9.04
CA ALA A 123 -7.84 10.35 9.63
C ALA A 123 -8.03 9.59 10.95
N THR A 124 -7.56 8.35 10.98
CA THR A 124 -7.53 7.51 12.18
C THR A 124 -6.39 6.52 12.00
N ILE A 125 -5.66 6.27 13.05
CA ILE A 125 -4.57 5.30 13.04
C ILE A 125 -5.06 4.06 13.79
N ASP A 126 -4.94 2.90 13.17
CA ASP A 126 -5.17 1.64 13.88
C ASP A 126 -4.20 1.56 15.07
N ALA A 127 -4.74 1.26 16.25
CA ALA A 127 -3.96 1.13 17.47
C ALA A 127 -2.94 -0.03 17.44
N ARG A 128 -2.95 -0.85 16.43
CA ARG A 128 -1.95 -1.89 16.20
C ARG A 128 -0.66 -1.26 15.66
N LYS A 129 0.13 -0.72 16.55
CA LYS A 129 1.49 -0.32 16.24
C LYS A 129 2.34 -1.56 16.01
N GLU A 130 2.35 -2.05 14.80
CA GLU A 130 3.45 -2.91 14.39
C GLU A 130 4.70 -2.03 14.26
N LYS A 131 5.77 -2.42 14.91
CA LYS A 131 7.06 -1.77 14.71
C LYS A 131 7.41 -1.84 13.24
N PRO A 132 7.84 -0.76 12.61
CA PRO A 132 8.33 -0.81 11.26
C PRO A 132 9.47 -1.85 11.22
N GLN A 133 9.27 -2.88 10.44
CA GLN A 133 10.38 -3.76 10.11
C GLN A 133 11.36 -2.92 9.32
N SER A 134 12.58 -2.83 9.80
CA SER A 134 13.65 -2.26 9.03
C SER A 134 13.78 -3.08 7.75
N SER A 135 13.24 -2.57 6.66
CA SER A 135 13.54 -3.13 5.36
C SER A 135 15.04 -2.96 5.15
N SER A 136 15.72 -4.07 5.02
CA SER A 136 17.14 -4.04 4.67
C SER A 136 17.29 -3.27 3.35
N ALA A 137 18.24 -2.37 3.31
CA ALA A 137 18.53 -1.53 2.14
C ALA A 137 18.92 -2.35 0.89
N GLU A 138 19.02 -3.66 1.00
CA GLU A 138 19.40 -4.57 -0.07
C GLU A 138 18.32 -4.75 -1.15
N ASP A 139 17.06 -4.45 -0.84
CA ASP A 139 15.96 -4.57 -1.79
C ASP A 139 15.79 -3.32 -2.69
N GLY A 140 16.69 -2.34 -2.59
CA GLY A 140 16.52 -1.04 -3.23
C GLY A 140 16.74 -0.98 -4.73
N GLU A 141 17.53 -1.88 -5.31
CA GLU A 141 17.93 -1.77 -6.72
C GLU A 141 17.00 -2.49 -7.69
N TYR A 142 16.42 -3.61 -7.28
CA TYR A 142 15.58 -4.46 -8.16
C TYR A 142 14.37 -4.97 -7.39
N TRP A 143 13.23 -4.92 -8.02
CA TRP A 143 11.98 -5.44 -7.48
C TRP A 143 11.24 -6.24 -8.54
#